data_7a51176b86cecf8ca5144d18680eb4bd
#
_entry.id   7a51176b86cecf8ca5144d18680eb4bd
#
_cell.length_a   1.000
_cell.length_b   1.000
_cell.length_c   1.000
_cell.angle_alpha   90.00
_cell.angle_beta   90.00
_cell.angle_gamma   90.00
#
_symmetry.space_group_name_H-M   'P 1'
#
loop_
_entity.id
_entity.type
_entity.pdbx_description
1 polymer ?
#
loop_
_entity_poly.entity_id
_entity_poly.type
_entity_poly.pdbx_seq_one_letter_code
_entity_poly.pdbx_strand_id
1 'polypeptide(L)'
;MFNSAKVDKKEYQVAIGKRIKQLREKKNISQVELAALCNFEKSNMSRLEAGNTNPTAYTLHIIAQKLEVETFEILKFKTLPE
;
A
#
# COMPACT_ATOMS: atom_id res chain seq x y z
N MET A 1 -10.89 15.96 -17.29
CA MET A 1 -11.24 14.57 -17.57
C MET A 1 -10.19 13.62 -17.05
N PHE A 2 -10.64 12.68 -16.36
CA PHE A 2 -9.81 11.66 -15.76
C PHE A 2 -9.35 10.66 -16.83
N ASN A 3 -8.07 10.36 -16.87
CA ASN A 3 -7.51 9.49 -17.90
C ASN A 3 -6.82 8.27 -17.25
N SER A 4 -7.63 7.34 -16.78
CA SER A 4 -7.13 6.16 -16.09
C SER A 4 -6.54 5.13 -17.04
N ALA A 5 -6.78 5.25 -18.35
CA ALA A 5 -6.28 4.25 -19.31
C ALA A 5 -4.76 4.22 -19.39
N LYS A 6 -4.10 5.26 -18.89
CA LYS A 6 -2.63 5.33 -18.92
C LYS A 6 -1.96 4.52 -17.83
N VAL A 7 -2.71 4.05 -16.84
CA VAL A 7 -2.15 3.35 -15.68
C VAL A 7 -2.53 1.89 -15.74
N ASP A 8 -1.54 1.02 -15.88
CA ASP A 8 -1.81 -0.41 -15.91
C ASP A 8 -1.83 -0.97 -14.48
N LYS A 9 -2.23 -2.22 -14.40
CA LYS A 9 -2.40 -2.90 -13.11
C LYS A 9 -1.10 -2.92 -12.30
N LYS A 10 0.02 -3.23 -12.97
CA LYS A 10 1.31 -3.33 -12.27
C LYS A 10 1.73 -1.99 -11.70
N GLU A 11 1.59 -0.94 -12.49
CA GLU A 11 1.94 0.41 -12.03
C GLU A 11 1.11 0.80 -10.82
N TYR A 12 -0.17 0.45 -10.81
CA TYR A 12 -1.05 0.78 -9.70
C TYR A 12 -0.64 0.01 -8.44
N GLN A 13 -0.34 -1.27 -8.59
CA GLN A 13 0.11 -2.09 -7.46
C GLN A 13 1.41 -1.56 -6.87
N VAL A 14 2.35 -1.14 -7.73
CA VAL A 14 3.61 -0.56 -7.26
C VAL A 14 3.35 0.73 -6.49
N ALA A 15 2.45 1.57 -6.98
CA ALA A 15 2.12 2.83 -6.30
C ALA A 15 1.51 2.57 -4.93
N ILE A 16 0.61 1.60 -4.82
CA ILE A 16 0.03 1.21 -3.53
C ILE A 16 1.13 0.76 -2.57
N GLY A 17 2.02 -0.12 -3.05
CA GLY A 17 3.08 -0.64 -2.21
C GLY A 17 4.00 0.46 -1.68
N LYS A 18 4.38 1.39 -2.57
CA LYS A 18 5.22 2.52 -2.18
C LYS A 18 4.54 3.41 -1.15
N ARG A 19 3.24 3.63 -1.32
CA ARG A 19 2.50 4.47 -0.40
C ARG A 19 2.42 3.83 0.99
N ILE A 20 2.17 2.53 1.05
CA ILE A 20 2.16 1.81 2.31
C ILE A 20 3.51 1.94 3.00
N LYS A 21 4.59 1.75 2.24
CA LYS A 21 5.94 1.87 2.78
C LYS A 21 6.19 3.27 3.33
N GLN A 22 5.79 4.31 2.61
CA GLN A 22 5.93 5.69 3.08
C GLN A 22 5.20 5.91 4.41
N LEU A 23 3.96 5.45 4.49
CA LEU A 23 3.16 5.63 5.71
C LEU A 23 3.76 4.84 6.87
N ARG A 24 4.27 3.64 6.59
CA ARG A 24 4.93 2.81 7.59
C ARG A 24 6.18 3.49 8.12
N GLU A 25 7.02 4.00 7.23
CA GLU A 25 8.26 4.66 7.63
C GLU A 25 8.01 5.94 8.41
N LYS A 26 6.94 6.65 8.09
CA LYS A 26 6.55 7.82 8.86
C LYS A 26 6.21 7.47 10.32
N LYS A 27 5.75 6.26 10.53
CA LYS A 27 5.44 5.77 11.88
C LYS A 27 6.66 5.14 12.56
N ASN A 28 7.78 5.07 11.87
CA ASN A 28 9.01 4.48 12.39
C ASN A 28 8.85 3.01 12.77
N ILE A 29 8.07 2.28 12.00
CA ILE A 29 7.92 0.83 12.23
C ILE A 29 8.49 0.07 11.06
N SER A 30 9.00 -1.12 11.35
CA SER A 30 9.59 -1.98 10.34
C SER A 30 8.51 -2.74 9.58
N GLN A 31 8.90 -3.33 8.46
CA GLN A 31 8.01 -4.17 7.68
C GLN A 31 7.54 -5.37 8.51
N VAL A 32 8.45 -5.96 9.30
CA VAL A 32 8.11 -7.08 10.19
C VAL A 32 7.09 -6.64 11.23
N GLU A 33 7.28 -5.45 11.80
CA GLU A 33 6.34 -4.93 12.81
C GLU A 33 4.95 -4.72 12.22
N LEU A 34 4.88 -4.11 11.05
CA LEU A 34 3.57 -3.89 10.43
C LEU A 34 2.90 -5.20 10.08
N ALA A 35 3.66 -6.16 9.55
CA ALA A 35 3.11 -7.47 9.22
C ALA A 35 2.52 -8.13 10.48
N ALA A 36 3.26 -8.06 11.59
CA ALA A 36 2.78 -8.64 12.86
C ALA A 36 1.51 -7.95 13.34
N LEU A 37 1.46 -6.63 13.26
CA LEU A 37 0.27 -5.88 13.66
C LEU A 37 -0.95 -6.28 12.84
N CYS A 38 -0.75 -6.54 11.56
CA CYS A 38 -1.83 -6.91 10.65
C CYS A 38 -2.15 -8.40 10.68
N ASN A 39 -1.35 -9.19 11.41
CA ASN A 39 -1.44 -10.64 11.40
C ASN A 39 -1.22 -11.20 10.00
N PHE A 40 -0.28 -10.61 9.29
CA PHE A 40 0.15 -11.05 7.96
C PHE A 40 1.53 -11.68 8.07
N GLU A 41 1.84 -12.60 7.17
CA GLU A 41 3.21 -13.11 7.08
C GLU A 41 4.12 -12.02 6.52
N LYS A 42 5.36 -12.01 6.99
CA LYS A 42 6.33 -11.01 6.53
C LYS A 42 6.52 -11.06 5.03
N SER A 43 6.54 -12.28 4.46
CA SER A 43 6.70 -12.44 3.02
C SER A 43 5.56 -11.81 2.24
N ASN A 44 4.34 -11.87 2.77
CA ASN A 44 3.18 -11.25 2.13
C ASN A 44 3.30 -9.73 2.17
N MET A 45 3.72 -9.18 3.31
CA MET A 45 3.91 -7.73 3.42
C MET A 45 5.02 -7.26 2.48
N SER A 46 6.09 -8.03 2.38
CA SER A 46 7.20 -7.71 1.49
C SER A 46 6.74 -7.64 0.03
N ARG A 47 5.96 -8.64 -0.40
CA ARG A 47 5.44 -8.65 -1.77
C ARG A 47 4.48 -7.48 -2.02
N LEU A 48 3.68 -7.16 -1.02
CA LEU A 48 2.73 -6.06 -1.13
C LEU A 48 3.45 -4.73 -1.33
N GLU A 49 4.46 -4.45 -0.52
CA GLU A 49 5.21 -3.20 -0.63
C GLU A 49 6.02 -3.13 -1.91
N ALA A 50 6.41 -4.28 -2.45
CA ALA A 50 7.14 -4.34 -3.72
C ALA A 50 6.22 -4.20 -4.94
N GLY A 51 4.91 -4.20 -4.74
CA GLY A 51 3.96 -4.08 -5.84
C GLY A 51 3.70 -5.39 -6.56
N ASN A 52 3.98 -6.53 -5.91
CA ASN A 52 3.86 -7.85 -6.53
C ASN A 52 2.58 -8.57 -6.16
N THR A 53 1.65 -7.90 -5.52
CA THR A 53 0.33 -8.47 -5.23
C THR A 53 -0.74 -7.42 -5.49
N ASN A 54 -1.96 -7.89 -5.62
CA ASN A 54 -3.12 -7.01 -5.80
C ASN A 54 -3.97 -7.15 -4.52
N PRO A 55 -3.75 -6.30 -3.54
CA PRO A 55 -4.48 -6.41 -2.27
C PRO A 55 -5.95 -6.11 -2.45
N THR A 56 -6.77 -6.74 -1.64
CA THR A 56 -8.20 -6.41 -1.61
C THR A 56 -8.40 -5.12 -0.84
N ALA A 57 -9.57 -4.50 -1.03
CA ALA A 57 -9.92 -3.30 -0.28
C ALA A 57 -9.86 -3.57 1.22
N TYR A 58 -10.31 -4.74 1.65
CA TYR A 58 -10.29 -5.08 3.07
C TYR A 58 -8.87 -5.18 3.60
N THR A 59 -7.95 -5.75 2.83
CA THR A 59 -6.54 -5.80 3.20
C THR A 59 -6.00 -4.39 3.44
N LEU A 60 -6.34 -3.46 2.54
CA LEU A 60 -5.91 -2.07 2.68
C LEU A 60 -6.51 -1.43 3.92
N HIS A 61 -7.75 -1.76 4.24
CA HIS A 61 -8.41 -1.25 5.43
C HIS A 61 -7.67 -1.70 6.71
N ILE A 62 -7.30 -2.98 6.78
CA ILE A 62 -6.57 -3.51 7.93
C ILE A 62 -5.24 -2.77 8.09
N ILE A 63 -4.49 -2.61 6.99
CA ILE A 63 -3.21 -1.91 7.03
C ILE A 63 -3.38 -0.47 7.52
N ALA A 64 -4.39 0.22 6.98
CA ALA A 64 -4.65 1.60 7.38
C ALA A 64 -4.96 1.71 8.86
N GLN A 65 -5.76 0.79 9.40
CA GLN A 65 -6.06 0.77 10.83
C GLN A 65 -4.79 0.65 11.67
N LYS A 66 -3.89 -0.23 11.27
CA LYS A 66 -2.66 -0.46 12.04
C LYS A 66 -1.70 0.71 11.89
N LEU A 67 -1.76 1.42 10.78
CA LEU A 67 -0.96 2.63 10.57
C LEU A 67 -1.64 3.87 11.15
N GLU A 68 -2.86 3.72 11.66
CA GLU A 68 -3.63 4.81 12.25
C GLU A 68 -3.90 5.93 11.25
N VAL A 69 -4.22 5.54 10.02
CA VAL A 69 -4.59 6.48 8.96
C VAL A 69 -5.91 6.04 8.35
N GLU A 70 -6.53 6.93 7.60
CA GLU A 70 -7.72 6.58 6.83
C GLU A 70 -7.31 5.71 5.64
N THR A 71 -8.19 4.80 5.24
CA THR A 71 -7.88 3.91 4.13
C THR A 71 -7.55 4.68 2.86
N PHE A 72 -8.22 5.80 2.60
CA PHE A 72 -7.96 6.57 1.38
C PHE A 72 -6.53 7.13 1.34
N GLU A 73 -5.87 7.26 2.49
CA GLU A 73 -4.48 7.71 2.51
C GLU A 73 -3.55 6.76 1.77
N ILE A 74 -3.88 5.48 1.77
CA ILE A 74 -3.08 4.47 1.07
C ILE A 74 -3.16 4.64 -0.44
N LEU A 75 -4.27 5.18 -0.93
CA LEU A 75 -4.49 5.38 -2.37
C LEU A 75 -4.19 6.80 -2.81
N LYS A 76 -3.60 7.61 -1.93
CA LYS A 76 -3.32 9.01 -2.20
C LYS A 76 -1.93 9.13 -2.82
N PHE A 77 -1.85 8.97 -4.13
CA PHE A 77 -0.60 9.03 -4.86
C PHE A 77 -0.90 9.43 -6.31
N LYS A 78 0.15 9.81 -7.02
CA LYS A 78 0.05 10.13 -8.44
C LYS A 78 0.51 8.94 -9.26
N THR A 79 -0.32 8.51 -10.18
CA THR A 79 0.02 7.43 -11.11
C THR A 79 0.01 7.91 -12.56
N LEU A 80 -0.53 9.11 -12.82
CA LEU A 80 -0.60 9.64 -14.18
C LEU A 80 0.54 10.62 -14.39
N PRO A 81 1.07 10.71 -15.63
CA PRO A 81 2.09 11.71 -15.93
C PRO A 81 1.54 13.12 -15.73
N GLU A 82 2.42 14.02 -15.35
CA GLU A 82 2.05 15.41 -15.14
C GLU A 82 1.68 16.08 -16.45
#